data_5e17c52acf16cf00949385ef506066a3
#
_entry.id   5e17c52acf16cf00949385ef506066a3
#
_cell.length_a   1.000
_cell.length_b   1.000
_cell.length_c   1.000
_cell.angle_alpha   90.00
_cell.angle_beta   90.00
_cell.angle_gamma   90.00
#
_symmetry.space_group_name_H-M   'P 1'
#
loop_
_entity.id
_entity.type
_entity.pdbx_description
1 polymer ?
#
loop_
_entity_poly.entity_id
_entity_poly.type
_entity_poly.pdbx_seq_one_letter_code
_entity_poly.pdbx_strand_id
1 'polypeptide(L)'
;MIKEMSVLDLFKKLFHNFNSRQMKDATIAFKKHLDDGGKMLLAMAGAMSSAQLGVTLAPMIKKKKIHIISCTGANLEESVFRLVAHSKYKDYPDYRYFTKEDD
;
A
#
# COMPACT_ATOMS: atom_id res chain seq x y z
N MET A 1 30.47 8.08 -3.50
CA MET A 1 29.62 7.74 -2.32
C MET A 1 28.23 8.30 -2.59
N ILE A 2 27.24 7.47 -2.83
CA ILE A 2 25.85 7.91 -3.00
C ILE A 2 25.37 8.26 -1.60
N LYS A 3 25.11 9.55 -1.36
CA LYS A 3 24.54 10.03 -0.09
C LYS A 3 23.15 9.41 0.05
N GLU A 4 22.85 8.77 1.15
CA GLU A 4 21.50 8.25 1.43
C GLU A 4 20.50 9.39 1.26
N MET A 5 19.54 9.17 0.36
CA MET A 5 18.50 10.13 0.04
C MET A 5 17.16 9.54 0.47
N SER A 6 16.35 10.31 1.19
CA SER A 6 15.01 9.86 1.51
C SER A 6 14.14 9.77 0.24
N VAL A 7 13.11 8.92 0.27
CA VAL A 7 12.14 8.81 -0.85
C VAL A 7 11.48 10.17 -1.13
N LEU A 8 11.20 10.96 -0.10
CA LEU A 8 10.63 12.29 -0.25
C LEU A 8 11.58 13.24 -0.99
N ASP A 9 12.87 13.18 -0.68
CA ASP A 9 13.89 14.02 -1.37
C ASP A 9 14.06 13.56 -2.82
N LEU A 10 14.00 12.26 -3.08
CA LEU A 10 13.97 11.70 -4.43
C LEU A 10 12.80 12.28 -5.23
N PHE A 11 11.58 12.25 -4.67
CA PHE A 11 10.39 12.81 -5.32
C PHE A 11 10.54 14.30 -5.58
N LYS A 12 11.03 15.08 -4.61
CA LYS A 12 11.26 16.51 -4.79
C LYS A 12 12.28 16.81 -5.88
N LYS A 13 13.31 15.98 -6.00
CA LYS A 13 14.42 16.20 -6.93
C LYS A 13 14.10 15.76 -8.36
N LEU A 14 13.30 14.72 -8.57
CA LEU A 14 13.12 14.10 -9.88
C LEU A 14 11.72 14.26 -10.47
N PHE A 15 10.69 14.44 -9.63
CA PHE A 15 9.30 14.40 -10.07
C PHE A 15 8.78 15.82 -10.34
N HIS A 16 9.07 16.36 -11.55
CA HIS A 16 8.78 17.76 -11.88
C HIS A 16 7.60 17.96 -12.82
N ASN A 17 7.23 16.94 -13.62
CA ASN A 17 6.26 17.10 -14.69
C ASN A 17 5.24 15.93 -14.72
N PHE A 18 4.10 16.17 -15.37
CA PHE A 18 3.05 15.20 -15.62
C PHE A 18 2.61 14.46 -14.34
N ASN A 19 2.27 13.19 -14.46
CA ASN A 19 1.80 12.35 -13.36
C ASN A 19 2.81 12.23 -12.21
N SER A 20 4.10 12.27 -12.52
CA SER A 20 5.13 12.22 -11.48
C SER A 20 5.09 13.46 -10.58
N ARG A 21 4.84 14.64 -11.15
CA ARG A 21 4.62 15.86 -10.36
C ARG A 21 3.38 15.74 -9.48
N GLN A 22 2.27 15.26 -10.04
CA GLN A 22 1.02 15.06 -9.28
C GLN A 22 1.23 14.11 -8.10
N MET A 23 1.96 13.01 -8.31
CA MET A 23 2.28 12.07 -7.25
C MET A 23 3.15 12.70 -6.15
N LYS A 24 4.14 13.50 -6.53
CA LYS A 24 4.94 14.29 -5.58
C LYS A 24 4.07 15.25 -4.78
N ASP A 25 3.25 16.04 -5.45
CA ASP A 25 2.42 17.06 -4.82
C ASP A 25 1.39 16.42 -3.87
N ALA A 26 0.78 15.31 -4.26
CA ALA A 26 -0.12 14.53 -3.41
C ALA A 26 0.61 13.96 -2.17
N THR A 27 1.82 13.45 -2.35
CA THR A 27 2.64 12.93 -1.24
C THR A 27 2.98 14.01 -0.23
N ILE A 28 3.37 15.20 -0.70
CA ILE A 28 3.68 16.35 0.15
C ILE A 28 2.42 16.82 0.89
N ALA A 29 1.30 16.95 0.18
CA ALA A 29 0.03 17.35 0.77
C ALA A 29 -0.45 16.37 1.83
N PHE A 30 -0.37 15.06 1.56
CA PHE A 30 -0.70 14.00 2.52
C PHE A 30 0.16 14.10 3.79
N LYS A 31 1.47 14.21 3.60
CA LYS A 31 2.39 14.35 4.73
C LYS A 31 2.05 15.57 5.57
N LYS A 32 1.87 16.73 4.92
CA LYS A 32 1.51 17.97 5.60
C LYS A 32 0.19 17.84 6.37
N HIS A 33 -0.84 17.26 5.75
CA HIS A 33 -2.14 17.04 6.40
C HIS A 33 -2.00 16.24 7.70
N LEU A 34 -1.20 15.19 7.69
CA LEU A 34 -0.96 14.38 8.89
C LEU A 34 -0.11 15.10 9.95
N ASP A 35 0.89 15.86 9.52
CA ASP A 35 1.74 16.64 10.43
C ASP A 35 0.94 17.76 11.11
N ASP A 36 -0.04 18.32 10.43
CA ASP A 36 -0.98 19.32 10.96
C ASP A 36 -2.10 18.68 11.85
N GLY A 37 -2.03 17.39 12.15
CA GLY A 37 -3.00 16.67 12.98
C GLY A 37 -4.22 16.15 12.25
N GLY A 38 -4.23 16.20 10.92
CA GLY A 38 -5.30 15.68 10.08
C GLY A 38 -5.50 14.18 10.22
N LYS A 39 -6.68 13.69 9.81
CA LYS A 39 -7.04 12.28 9.85
C LYS A 39 -7.14 11.72 8.44
N MET A 40 -6.73 10.45 8.28
CA MET A 40 -6.78 9.73 7.03
C MET A 40 -7.83 8.62 7.10
N LEU A 41 -8.78 8.67 6.18
CA LEU A 41 -9.63 7.55 5.82
C LEU A 41 -9.07 6.93 4.52
N LEU A 42 -8.79 5.65 4.55
CA LEU A 42 -8.35 4.89 3.39
C LEU A 42 -9.52 4.06 2.86
N ALA A 43 -9.94 4.30 1.63
CA ALA A 43 -10.90 3.46 0.93
C ALA A 43 -10.15 2.50 -0.01
N MET A 44 -10.48 1.21 0.06
CA MET A 44 -9.83 0.17 -0.74
C MET A 44 -10.84 -0.66 -1.49
N ALA A 45 -10.60 -0.86 -2.78
CA ALA A 45 -11.34 -1.82 -3.60
C ALA A 45 -10.99 -3.28 -3.22
N GLY A 46 -11.66 -4.25 -3.84
CA GLY A 46 -11.36 -5.66 -3.68
C GLY A 46 -9.95 -6.05 -4.14
N ALA A 47 -9.49 -7.21 -3.72
CA ALA A 47 -8.19 -7.81 -4.06
C ALA A 47 -6.93 -7.02 -3.63
N MET A 48 -7.07 -6.00 -2.78
CA MET A 48 -5.91 -5.27 -2.26
C MET A 48 -5.15 -6.08 -1.20
N SER A 49 -5.81 -7.00 -0.51
CA SER A 49 -5.19 -8.00 0.36
C SER A 49 -4.36 -9.00 -0.45
N SER A 50 -4.87 -9.46 -1.60
CA SER A 50 -4.12 -10.33 -2.53
C SER A 50 -2.87 -9.62 -3.06
N ALA A 51 -2.95 -8.32 -3.33
CA ALA A 51 -1.81 -7.49 -3.69
C ALA A 51 -0.84 -7.22 -2.52
N GLN A 52 -1.07 -7.83 -1.37
CA GLN A 52 -0.23 -7.74 -0.17
C GLN A 52 -0.03 -6.31 0.37
N LEU A 53 -0.97 -5.39 0.12
CA LEU A 53 -0.87 -4.01 0.63
C LEU A 53 -0.79 -3.94 2.16
N GLY A 54 -1.23 -4.98 2.86
CA GLY A 54 -1.11 -5.09 4.31
C GLY A 54 0.33 -4.92 4.82
N VAL A 55 1.32 -5.33 4.05
CA VAL A 55 2.75 -5.15 4.38
C VAL A 55 3.09 -3.68 4.57
N THR A 56 2.57 -2.80 3.71
CA THR A 56 2.78 -1.35 3.79
C THR A 56 1.80 -0.67 4.76
N LEU A 57 0.54 -1.11 4.76
CA LEU A 57 -0.52 -0.46 5.53
C LEU A 57 -0.40 -0.72 7.04
N ALA A 58 0.01 -1.92 7.45
CA ALA A 58 0.12 -2.25 8.87
C ALA A 58 1.09 -1.32 9.64
N PRO A 59 2.30 -1.02 9.15
CA PRO A 59 3.16 0.00 9.77
C PRO A 59 2.53 1.39 9.80
N MET A 60 1.77 1.78 8.78
CA MET A 60 1.10 3.07 8.72
C MET A 60 -0.02 3.18 9.77
N ILE A 61 -0.78 2.10 9.96
CA ILE A 61 -1.82 2.02 10.99
C ILE A 61 -1.17 2.11 12.39
N LYS A 62 -0.15 1.30 12.64
CA LYS A 62 0.59 1.31 13.92
C LYS A 62 1.16 2.69 14.27
N LYS A 63 1.62 3.43 13.25
CA LYS A 63 2.13 4.80 13.40
C LYS A 63 1.03 5.87 13.38
N LYS A 64 -0.24 5.48 13.43
CA LYS A 64 -1.40 6.40 13.39
C LYS A 64 -1.38 7.33 12.16
N LYS A 65 -0.93 6.81 11.01
CA LYS A 65 -0.96 7.52 9.72
C LYS A 65 -2.21 7.18 8.90
N ILE A 66 -2.89 6.10 9.24
CA ILE A 66 -4.22 5.72 8.78
C ILE A 66 -5.11 5.56 10.00
N HIS A 67 -6.30 6.17 10.00
CA HIS A 67 -7.19 6.24 11.14
C HIS A 67 -8.46 5.42 10.93
N ILE A 68 -8.93 5.36 9.70
CA ILE A 68 -10.13 4.61 9.31
C ILE A 68 -9.82 3.89 8.00
N ILE A 69 -10.31 2.66 7.87
CA ILE A 69 -10.27 1.90 6.61
C ILE A 69 -11.69 1.53 6.24
N SER A 70 -12.07 1.84 5.00
CA SER A 70 -13.28 1.35 4.35
C SER A 70 -12.84 0.39 3.25
N CYS A 71 -13.21 -0.88 3.35
CA CYS A 71 -12.81 -1.89 2.38
C CYS A 71 -13.92 -2.93 2.16
N THR A 72 -13.73 -3.77 1.16
CA THR A 72 -14.64 -4.90 0.92
C THR A 72 -14.45 -5.99 1.97
N GLY A 73 -15.52 -6.76 2.23
CA GLY A 73 -15.48 -7.94 3.11
C GLY A 73 -14.38 -8.93 2.69
N ALA A 74 -14.17 -9.12 1.39
CA ALA A 74 -13.13 -9.99 0.85
C ALA A 74 -11.72 -9.62 1.34
N ASN A 75 -11.39 -8.33 1.45
CA ASN A 75 -10.10 -7.90 1.99
C ASN A 75 -9.92 -8.28 3.46
N LEU A 76 -10.99 -8.20 4.26
CA LEU A 76 -10.94 -8.59 5.67
C LEU A 76 -10.84 -10.10 5.82
N GLU A 77 -11.64 -10.84 5.07
CA GLU A 77 -11.67 -12.31 5.08
C GLU A 77 -10.29 -12.88 4.70
N GLU A 78 -9.71 -12.44 3.60
CA GLU A 78 -8.38 -12.88 3.19
C GLU A 78 -7.30 -12.51 4.21
N SER A 79 -7.42 -11.36 4.87
CA SER A 79 -6.49 -10.97 5.93
C SER A 79 -6.56 -11.93 7.13
N VAL A 80 -7.76 -12.41 7.48
CA VAL A 80 -7.95 -13.43 8.52
C VAL A 80 -7.37 -14.77 8.07
N PHE A 81 -7.64 -15.19 6.84
CA PHE A 81 -7.09 -16.43 6.29
C PHE A 81 -5.56 -16.41 6.27
N ARG A 82 -4.95 -15.31 5.85
CA ARG A 82 -3.49 -15.14 5.91
C ARG A 82 -2.95 -15.18 7.34
N LEU A 83 -3.70 -14.67 8.32
CA LEU A 83 -3.28 -14.74 9.72
C LEU A 83 -3.20 -16.19 10.23
N VAL A 84 -4.18 -17.02 9.89
CA VAL A 84 -4.29 -18.40 10.42
C VAL A 84 -3.60 -19.44 9.53
N ALA A 85 -3.42 -19.17 8.25
CA ALA A 85 -2.90 -20.12 7.25
C ALA A 85 -1.77 -19.54 6.39
N HIS A 86 -0.96 -18.62 6.93
CA HIS A 86 0.10 -17.93 6.19
C HIS A 86 1.03 -18.89 5.43
N SER A 87 1.40 -20.01 6.02
CA SER A 87 2.29 -21.00 5.40
C SER A 87 1.67 -21.74 4.20
N LYS A 88 0.36 -21.60 3.98
CA LYS A 88 -0.35 -22.21 2.83
C LYS A 88 -0.41 -21.28 1.62
N TYR A 89 -0.16 -19.99 1.82
CA TYR A 89 -0.11 -19.04 0.72
C TYR A 89 1.22 -19.15 -0.02
N LYS A 90 1.14 -19.12 -1.34
CA LYS A 90 2.31 -19.16 -2.23
C LYS A 90 2.26 -17.96 -3.18
N ASP A 91 3.42 -17.46 -3.55
CA ASP A 91 3.52 -16.46 -4.60
C ASP A 91 3.59 -17.15 -5.97
N TYR A 92 2.75 -16.70 -6.89
CA TYR A 92 2.69 -17.21 -8.25
C TYR A 92 2.96 -16.08 -9.24
N PRO A 93 4.21 -15.87 -9.65
CA PRO A 93 4.56 -14.79 -10.58
C PRO A 93 3.89 -14.95 -11.95
N ASP A 94 3.66 -16.17 -12.38
CA ASP A 94 3.10 -16.52 -13.70
C ASP A 94 1.59 -16.80 -13.64
N TYR A 95 0.85 -16.21 -12.71
CA TYR A 95 -0.59 -16.46 -12.50
C TYR A 95 -1.45 -16.32 -13.76
N ARG A 96 -1.00 -15.55 -14.78
CA ARG A 96 -1.72 -15.37 -16.06
C ARG A 96 -1.72 -16.60 -16.95
N TYR A 97 -0.84 -17.56 -16.67
CA TYR A 97 -0.68 -18.80 -17.44
C TYR A 97 -1.21 -20.02 -16.68
N PHE A 98 -1.95 -19.80 -15.59
CA PHE A 98 -2.58 -20.88 -14.85
C PHE A 98 -3.47 -21.71 -15.74
N THR A 99 -3.33 -23.01 -15.61
CA THR A 99 -4.19 -24.02 -16.22
C THR A 99 -5.07 -24.66 -15.16
N LYS A 100 -6.02 -25.52 -15.58
CA LYS A 100 -6.86 -26.28 -14.64
C LYS A 100 -6.08 -27.29 -13.79
N GLU A 101 -4.85 -27.58 -14.17
CA GLU A 101 -3.97 -28.50 -13.47
C GLU A 101 -3.20 -27.82 -12.34
N ASP A 102 -3.22 -26.50 -12.30
CA ASP A 102 -2.56 -25.67 -11.26
C ASP A 102 -3.47 -25.36 -10.07
N ASP A 103 -4.77 -25.71 -10.14
CA ASP A 103 -5.75 -25.61 -9.06
C ASP A 103 -5.60 -26.81 -8.09
#